data_95b6624d86d15f1446d3bf350d7fd959
#
_entry.id   95b6624d86d15f1446d3bf350d7fd959
#
_cell.length_a   1.000
_cell.length_b   1.000
_cell.length_c   1.000
_cell.angle_alpha   90.00
_cell.angle_beta   90.00
_cell.angle_gamma   90.00
#
_symmetry.space_group_name_H-M   'P 1'
#
loop_
_entity.id
_entity.type
_entity.pdbx_description
1 polymer ?
#
loop_
_entity_poly.entity_id
_entity_poly.type
_entity_poly.pdbx_seq_one_letter_code
_entity_poly.pdbx_strand_id
1 'polypeptide(L)'
;MTSTTPNSPIANTAAATEDYPLSAVPPQARKSLISLAPILIGFTLYSGTLFAGGLVGPSVQFWPDLMGLILVGNLILGVYAALLGFIAADTGLTTVLMARFSFGNLGSRWVDFILGFTQIGWYAWGSALMAKLLNTLAGVPESWNGILILFFTYACCSTAYFGYKAMDWLSRIAVPAMVILMGWSLLIANNDVGGIAGLQAVELGDPLPYTAAITIIVGTFISGGTQSTNWSRFAPSGKTGFIATLIAFFLGNGFLIFSGAFCAKVYGNPDIVEVMAQQG
;
A
#
# COMPACT_ATOMS: atom_id res chain seq x y z
N MET A 1 -7.57 36.31 -40.83
CA MET A 1 -7.90 35.49 -39.68
C MET A 1 -7.17 34.18 -39.83
N THR A 2 -5.99 34.07 -39.24
CA THR A 2 -5.10 32.88 -39.32
C THR A 2 -5.41 31.99 -38.11
N SER A 3 -5.94 30.80 -38.37
CA SER A 3 -6.17 29.78 -37.38
C SER A 3 -4.83 29.21 -36.93
N THR A 4 -4.42 29.50 -35.72
CA THR A 4 -3.27 28.88 -35.09
C THR A 4 -3.68 27.50 -34.61
N THR A 5 -3.18 26.46 -35.23
CA THR A 5 -3.26 25.05 -34.79
C THR A 5 -2.45 24.88 -33.51
N PRO A 6 -3.04 24.26 -32.45
CA PRO A 6 -2.32 23.96 -31.21
C PRO A 6 -1.60 22.61 -31.30
N ASN A 7 -0.56 22.54 -32.11
CA ASN A 7 0.29 21.36 -32.18
C ASN A 7 1.77 21.78 -31.97
N SER A 8 2.06 22.35 -30.79
CA SER A 8 3.45 22.55 -30.38
C SER A 8 3.92 21.37 -29.50
N PRO A 9 5.14 20.84 -29.70
CA PRO A 9 5.74 19.79 -28.87
C PRO A 9 5.80 20.16 -27.37
N ILE A 10 5.77 21.47 -27.06
CA ILE A 10 5.77 22.01 -25.70
C ILE A 10 4.44 21.76 -24.97
N ALA A 11 3.30 21.78 -25.67
CA ALA A 11 2.01 21.48 -25.06
C ALA A 11 1.86 20.01 -24.65
N ASN A 12 2.48 19.07 -25.42
CA ASN A 12 2.46 17.65 -25.10
C ASN A 12 3.37 17.28 -23.92
N THR A 13 4.47 18.00 -23.69
CA THR A 13 5.34 17.76 -22.52
C THR A 13 4.77 18.32 -21.22
N ALA A 14 4.04 19.44 -21.27
CA ALA A 14 3.34 19.99 -20.12
C ALA A 14 2.17 19.08 -19.67
N ALA A 15 1.38 18.57 -20.62
CA ALA A 15 0.27 17.64 -20.32
C ALA A 15 0.72 16.32 -19.69
N ALA A 16 1.94 15.86 -19.96
CA ALA A 16 2.52 14.64 -19.40
C ALA A 16 2.97 14.79 -17.93
N THR A 17 3.01 16.00 -17.39
CA THR A 17 3.44 16.33 -16.01
C THR A 17 2.31 16.85 -15.14
N GLU A 18 1.10 17.08 -15.67
CA GLU A 18 -0.03 17.55 -14.88
C GLU A 18 -0.73 16.39 -14.15
N ASP A 19 -0.91 16.52 -12.84
CA ASP A 19 -1.60 15.55 -11.99
C ASP A 19 -3.12 15.73 -11.96
N TYR A 20 -3.68 16.71 -12.64
CA TYR A 20 -5.12 17.01 -12.72
C TYR A 20 -5.86 16.97 -11.36
N PRO A 21 -5.38 17.66 -10.31
CA PRO A 21 -5.93 17.52 -8.95
C PRO A 21 -7.37 18.03 -8.83
N LEU A 22 -7.74 19.02 -9.65
CA LEU A 22 -9.04 19.71 -9.62
C LEU A 22 -9.91 19.47 -10.86
N SER A 23 -9.47 18.59 -11.76
CA SER A 23 -10.18 18.29 -13.01
C SER A 23 -10.12 16.80 -13.33
N ALA A 24 -10.97 16.35 -14.25
CA ALA A 24 -10.91 15.01 -14.77
C ALA A 24 -9.65 14.79 -15.62
N VAL A 25 -9.04 13.59 -15.50
CA VAL A 25 -7.92 13.19 -16.35
C VAL A 25 -8.39 13.07 -17.81
N PRO A 26 -7.83 13.84 -18.75
CA PRO A 26 -8.23 13.78 -20.13
C PRO A 26 -7.79 12.44 -20.77
N PRO A 27 -8.47 11.94 -21.82
CA PRO A 27 -8.15 10.68 -22.47
C PRO A 27 -6.70 10.51 -22.91
N GLN A 28 -6.06 11.62 -23.32
CA GLN A 28 -4.67 11.65 -23.80
C GLN A 28 -3.63 11.44 -22.69
N ALA A 29 -3.99 11.75 -21.44
CA ALA A 29 -3.13 11.56 -20.26
C ALA A 29 -3.31 10.20 -19.59
N ARG A 30 -4.23 9.37 -20.07
CA ARG A 30 -4.49 8.04 -19.50
C ARG A 30 -3.35 7.07 -19.81
N LYS A 31 -3.13 6.12 -18.92
CA LYS A 31 -1.98 5.21 -18.93
C LYS A 31 -2.42 3.78 -19.18
N SER A 32 -1.59 3.00 -19.89
CA SER A 32 -1.85 1.57 -20.09
C SER A 32 -1.82 0.79 -18.77
N LEU A 33 -2.40 -0.41 -18.75
CA LEU A 33 -2.38 -1.31 -17.61
C LEU A 33 -0.95 -1.62 -17.13
N ILE A 34 -0.03 -1.85 -18.07
CA ILE A 34 1.38 -2.17 -17.77
C ILE A 34 2.08 -1.00 -17.06
N SER A 35 1.73 0.24 -17.38
CA SER A 35 2.28 1.43 -16.71
C SER A 35 1.63 1.70 -15.36
N LEU A 36 0.34 1.36 -15.21
CA LEU A 36 -0.44 1.66 -13.99
C LEU A 36 -0.26 0.58 -12.91
N ALA A 37 -0.18 -0.69 -13.29
CA ALA A 37 -0.13 -1.80 -12.35
C ALA A 37 1.06 -1.75 -11.38
N PRO A 38 2.31 -1.45 -11.81
CA PRO A 38 3.44 -1.31 -10.88
C PRO A 38 3.24 -0.21 -9.84
N ILE A 39 2.61 0.90 -10.22
CA ILE A 39 2.34 2.02 -9.31
C ILE A 39 1.31 1.61 -8.26
N LEU A 40 0.23 0.96 -8.68
CA LEU A 40 -0.80 0.45 -7.77
C LEU A 40 -0.26 -0.65 -6.86
N ILE A 41 0.55 -1.58 -7.38
CA ILE A 41 1.21 -2.61 -6.58
C ILE A 41 2.17 -1.95 -5.57
N GLY A 42 3.01 -1.00 -6.01
CA GLY A 42 3.90 -0.26 -5.12
C GLY A 42 3.15 0.49 -4.02
N PHE A 43 1.99 1.06 -4.35
CA PHE A 43 1.11 1.70 -3.36
C PHE A 43 0.56 0.72 -2.31
N THR A 44 0.30 -0.53 -2.68
CA THR A 44 -0.22 -1.56 -1.77
C THR A 44 0.87 -2.26 -0.96
N LEU A 45 2.13 -2.14 -1.34
CA LEU A 45 3.28 -2.68 -0.59
C LEU A 45 3.66 -1.74 0.55
N TYR A 46 2.82 -1.68 1.55
CA TYR A 46 3.01 -0.84 2.72
C TYR A 46 3.37 -1.66 3.96
N SER A 47 4.44 -1.28 4.65
CA SER A 47 5.00 -2.03 5.78
C SER A 47 4.04 -2.21 6.96
N GLY A 48 3.08 -1.29 7.18
CA GLY A 48 2.01 -1.47 8.17
C GLY A 48 1.19 -2.74 7.99
N THR A 49 1.07 -3.20 6.75
CA THR A 49 0.39 -4.45 6.41
C THR A 49 1.14 -5.69 6.96
N LEU A 50 2.47 -5.65 7.01
CA LEU A 50 3.29 -6.71 7.63
C LEU A 50 2.96 -6.87 9.12
N PHE A 51 2.87 -5.76 9.85
CA PHE A 51 2.52 -5.78 11.27
C PHE A 51 1.09 -6.27 11.51
N ALA A 52 0.14 -5.90 10.64
CA ALA A 52 -1.21 -6.42 10.72
C ALA A 52 -1.25 -7.95 10.52
N GLY A 53 -0.48 -8.45 9.55
CA GLY A 53 -0.25 -9.90 9.40
C GLY A 53 0.37 -10.52 10.65
N GLY A 54 1.37 -9.85 11.22
CA GLY A 54 2.04 -10.26 12.45
C GLY A 54 1.10 -10.42 13.65
N LEU A 55 0.09 -9.58 13.77
CA LEU A 55 -0.92 -9.69 14.82
C LEU A 55 -1.89 -10.86 14.61
N VAL A 56 -2.18 -11.21 13.37
CA VAL A 56 -3.15 -12.29 13.05
C VAL A 56 -2.48 -13.67 13.02
N GLY A 57 -1.26 -13.76 12.48
CA GLY A 57 -0.59 -15.01 12.20
C GLY A 57 -0.47 -15.97 13.39
N PRO A 58 0.06 -15.54 14.55
CA PRO A 58 0.21 -16.42 15.71
C PRO A 58 -1.10 -16.90 16.30
N SER A 59 -2.19 -16.14 16.13
CA SER A 59 -3.46 -16.32 16.85
C SER A 59 -4.38 -17.37 16.21
N VAL A 60 -4.09 -17.85 15.00
CA VAL A 60 -4.95 -18.78 14.26
C VAL A 60 -4.14 -19.92 13.61
N GLN A 61 -4.80 -21.04 13.36
CA GLN A 61 -4.18 -22.16 12.66
C GLN A 61 -3.75 -21.75 11.24
N PHE A 62 -2.58 -22.23 10.79
CA PHE A 62 -2.07 -21.85 9.46
C PHE A 62 -3.02 -22.27 8.34
N TRP A 63 -3.42 -23.52 8.33
CA TRP A 63 -4.38 -24.06 7.37
C TRP A 63 -5.55 -24.73 8.09
N PRO A 64 -6.81 -24.44 7.74
CA PRO A 64 -7.26 -23.54 6.67
C PRO A 64 -7.47 -22.08 7.12
N ASP A 65 -7.39 -21.76 8.40
CA ASP A 65 -7.93 -20.55 9.01
C ASP A 65 -7.18 -19.28 8.56
N LEU A 66 -5.85 -19.23 8.74
CA LEU A 66 -5.06 -18.06 8.35
C LEU A 66 -5.17 -17.78 6.86
N MET A 67 -5.06 -18.82 6.03
CA MET A 67 -5.19 -18.68 4.58
C MET A 67 -6.58 -18.22 4.18
N GLY A 68 -7.61 -18.76 4.80
CA GLY A 68 -9.00 -18.35 4.59
C GLY A 68 -9.25 -16.88 4.98
N LEU A 69 -8.75 -16.46 6.14
CA LEU A 69 -8.88 -15.09 6.62
C LEU A 69 -8.15 -14.09 5.74
N ILE A 70 -6.93 -14.41 5.31
CA ILE A 70 -6.17 -13.56 4.38
C ILE A 70 -6.90 -13.45 3.05
N LEU A 71 -7.36 -14.58 2.49
CA LEU A 71 -8.09 -14.59 1.22
C LEU A 71 -9.38 -13.76 1.30
N VAL A 72 -10.22 -14.00 2.31
CA VAL A 72 -11.51 -13.32 2.47
C VAL A 72 -11.31 -11.84 2.76
N GLY A 73 -10.42 -11.48 3.70
CA GLY A 73 -10.15 -10.09 4.05
C GLY A 73 -9.60 -9.29 2.87
N ASN A 74 -8.63 -9.85 2.11
CA ASN A 74 -8.12 -9.19 0.92
C ASN A 74 -9.12 -9.14 -0.24
N LEU A 75 -10.00 -10.13 -0.36
CA LEU A 75 -11.07 -10.09 -1.36
C LEU A 75 -12.06 -8.96 -1.05
N ILE A 76 -12.49 -8.81 0.20
CA ILE A 76 -13.36 -7.71 0.63
C ILE A 76 -12.70 -6.36 0.33
N LEU A 77 -11.46 -6.18 0.77
CA LEU A 77 -10.71 -4.94 0.56
C LEU A 77 -10.45 -4.67 -0.93
N GLY A 78 -10.02 -5.69 -1.67
CA GLY A 78 -9.71 -5.59 -3.09
C GLY A 78 -10.93 -5.27 -3.94
N VAL A 79 -12.07 -5.91 -3.68
CA VAL A 79 -13.33 -5.62 -4.38
C VAL A 79 -13.82 -4.20 -4.07
N TYR A 80 -13.76 -3.78 -2.80
CA TYR A 80 -14.10 -2.41 -2.39
C TYR A 80 -13.24 -1.39 -3.17
N ALA A 81 -11.92 -1.54 -3.13
CA ALA A 81 -11.00 -0.64 -3.82
C ALA A 81 -11.20 -0.67 -5.35
N ALA A 82 -11.44 -1.87 -5.93
CA ALA A 82 -11.63 -2.05 -7.36
C ALA A 82 -12.93 -1.40 -7.88
N LEU A 83 -14.01 -1.44 -7.11
CA LEU A 83 -15.26 -0.75 -7.46
C LEU A 83 -15.05 0.76 -7.51
N LEU A 84 -14.34 1.32 -6.52
CA LEU A 84 -13.96 2.74 -6.55
C LEU A 84 -13.01 3.04 -7.72
N GLY A 85 -12.06 2.14 -7.99
CA GLY A 85 -11.14 2.23 -9.13
C GLY A 85 -11.84 2.21 -10.48
N PHE A 86 -12.93 1.43 -10.62
CA PHE A 86 -13.80 1.44 -11.80
C PHE A 86 -14.40 2.82 -12.03
N ILE A 87 -15.04 3.39 -11.00
CA ILE A 87 -15.69 4.70 -11.10
C ILE A 87 -14.66 5.80 -11.40
N ALA A 88 -13.51 5.74 -10.71
CA ALA A 88 -12.44 6.72 -10.91
C ALA A 88 -11.86 6.67 -12.34
N ALA A 89 -11.65 5.48 -12.89
CA ALA A 89 -11.16 5.30 -14.25
C ALA A 89 -12.19 5.79 -15.30
N ASP A 90 -13.46 5.54 -15.07
CA ASP A 90 -14.53 5.95 -15.99
C ASP A 90 -14.69 7.48 -15.99
N THR A 91 -14.65 8.10 -14.81
CA THR A 91 -14.87 9.55 -14.65
C THR A 91 -13.59 10.39 -14.78
N GLY A 92 -12.42 9.80 -14.54
CA GLY A 92 -11.13 10.52 -14.46
C GLY A 92 -10.97 11.37 -13.20
N LEU A 93 -11.83 11.22 -12.18
CA LEU A 93 -11.91 12.09 -11.02
C LEU A 93 -11.10 11.56 -9.83
N THR A 94 -10.58 12.48 -9.00
CA THR A 94 -9.98 12.17 -7.70
C THR A 94 -11.04 11.72 -6.70
N THR A 95 -10.62 11.06 -5.60
CA THR A 95 -11.50 10.69 -4.48
C THR A 95 -12.37 11.86 -4.01
N VAL A 96 -11.76 13.02 -3.80
CA VAL A 96 -12.44 14.22 -3.28
C VAL A 96 -13.45 14.78 -4.29
N LEU A 97 -13.11 14.76 -5.58
CA LEU A 97 -14.04 15.21 -6.63
C LEU A 97 -15.23 14.27 -6.76
N MET A 98 -15.03 12.96 -6.67
CA MET A 98 -16.12 11.98 -6.63
C MET A 98 -16.99 12.13 -5.37
N ALA A 99 -16.38 12.41 -4.22
CA ALA A 99 -17.11 12.63 -2.97
C ALA A 99 -18.10 13.81 -3.04
N ARG A 100 -17.89 14.78 -3.94
CA ARG A 100 -18.83 15.90 -4.15
C ARG A 100 -20.21 15.43 -4.61
N PHE A 101 -20.27 14.35 -5.38
CA PHE A 101 -21.53 13.81 -5.88
C PHE A 101 -22.37 13.16 -4.76
N SER A 102 -21.72 12.56 -3.76
CA SER A 102 -22.40 11.89 -2.64
C SER A 102 -22.62 12.82 -1.45
N PHE A 103 -21.69 13.73 -1.14
CA PHE A 103 -21.65 14.52 0.09
C PHE A 103 -21.77 16.04 -0.16
N GLY A 104 -21.88 16.47 -1.42
CA GLY A 104 -21.88 17.89 -1.79
C GLY A 104 -20.52 18.57 -1.55
N ASN A 105 -20.46 19.86 -1.82
CA ASN A 105 -19.20 20.63 -1.73
C ASN A 105 -18.66 20.77 -0.30
N LEU A 106 -19.54 20.87 0.68
CA LEU A 106 -19.12 20.98 2.09
C LEU A 106 -18.70 19.61 2.64
N GLY A 107 -19.49 18.57 2.38
CA GLY A 107 -19.17 17.21 2.81
C GLY A 107 -17.89 16.67 2.21
N SER A 108 -17.60 16.99 0.93
CA SER A 108 -16.35 16.55 0.29
C SER A 108 -15.10 17.16 0.93
N ARG A 109 -15.18 18.35 1.52
CA ARG A 109 -14.07 18.94 2.29
C ARG A 109 -13.77 18.13 3.57
N TRP A 110 -14.82 17.62 4.23
CA TRP A 110 -14.64 16.73 5.37
C TRP A 110 -14.03 15.39 4.97
N VAL A 111 -14.43 14.83 3.84
CA VAL A 111 -13.81 13.62 3.29
C VAL A 111 -12.31 13.85 3.03
N ASP A 112 -11.96 14.95 2.39
CA ASP A 112 -10.57 15.34 2.13
C ASP A 112 -9.76 15.49 3.41
N PHE A 113 -10.31 16.22 4.39
CA PHE A 113 -9.67 16.41 5.70
C PHE A 113 -9.42 15.08 6.41
N ILE A 114 -10.44 14.19 6.51
CA ILE A 114 -10.33 12.91 7.20
C ILE A 114 -9.30 12.02 6.50
N LEU A 115 -9.37 11.91 5.18
CA LEU A 115 -8.41 11.10 4.41
C LEU A 115 -7.00 11.67 4.52
N GLY A 116 -6.82 12.97 4.40
CA GLY A 116 -5.52 13.62 4.54
C GLY A 116 -4.93 13.42 5.93
N PHE A 117 -5.73 13.60 6.98
CA PHE A 117 -5.30 13.40 8.37
C PHE A 117 -4.90 11.94 8.63
N THR A 118 -5.66 10.99 8.11
CA THR A 118 -5.33 9.56 8.21
C THR A 118 -3.97 9.26 7.53
N GLN A 119 -3.70 9.86 6.36
CA GLN A 119 -2.42 9.65 5.67
C GLN A 119 -1.24 10.28 6.43
N ILE A 120 -1.43 11.42 7.09
CA ILE A 120 -0.40 12.00 7.97
C ILE A 120 -0.05 11.02 9.10
N GLY A 121 -1.06 10.37 9.70
CA GLY A 121 -0.84 9.32 10.71
C GLY A 121 -0.01 8.14 10.20
N TRP A 122 -0.37 7.60 9.04
CA TRP A 122 0.37 6.51 8.41
C TRP A 122 1.80 6.91 8.00
N TYR A 123 1.96 8.14 7.53
CA TYR A 123 3.26 8.70 7.19
C TYR A 123 4.18 8.85 8.41
N ALA A 124 3.66 9.38 9.51
CA ALA A 124 4.38 9.50 10.77
C ALA A 124 4.82 8.13 11.30
N TRP A 125 3.92 7.13 11.23
CA TRP A 125 4.25 5.75 11.60
C TRP A 125 5.37 5.16 10.72
N GLY A 126 5.30 5.36 9.40
CA GLY A 126 6.33 4.91 8.47
C GLY A 126 7.70 5.56 8.73
N SER A 127 7.73 6.85 9.06
CA SER A 127 8.97 7.56 9.41
C SER A 127 9.59 7.03 10.71
N ALA A 128 8.75 6.71 11.71
CA ALA A 128 9.19 6.08 12.95
C ALA A 128 9.75 4.66 12.73
N LEU A 129 9.11 3.89 11.83
CA LEU A 129 9.59 2.55 11.45
C LEU A 129 10.97 2.60 10.79
N MET A 130 11.23 3.58 9.92
CA MET A 130 12.57 3.76 9.33
C MET A 130 13.65 4.07 10.38
N ALA A 131 13.32 4.86 11.40
CA ALA A 131 14.21 5.09 12.52
C ALA A 131 14.48 3.80 13.30
N LYS A 132 13.44 3.02 13.60
CA LYS A 132 13.57 1.71 14.25
C LYS A 132 14.44 0.74 13.45
N LEU A 133 14.30 0.71 12.12
CA LEU A 133 15.15 -0.11 11.24
C LEU A 133 16.63 0.23 11.41
N LEU A 134 16.99 1.52 11.44
CA LEU A 134 18.38 1.92 11.68
C LEU A 134 18.86 1.56 13.08
N ASN A 135 18.03 1.72 14.10
CA ASN A 135 18.39 1.33 15.45
C ASN A 135 18.70 -0.17 15.52
N THR A 136 17.82 -1.00 14.94
CA THR A 136 17.94 -2.46 15.04
C THR A 136 19.05 -3.01 14.13
N LEU A 137 19.13 -2.55 12.88
CA LEU A 137 20.05 -3.12 11.88
C LEU A 137 21.44 -2.47 11.89
N ALA A 138 21.53 -1.16 12.17
CA ALA A 138 22.79 -0.42 12.17
C ALA A 138 23.31 -0.10 13.57
N GLY A 139 22.62 -0.54 14.64
CA GLY A 139 23.04 -0.31 16.02
C GLY A 139 23.01 1.16 16.44
N VAL A 140 22.21 2.01 15.78
CA VAL A 140 22.08 3.42 16.14
C VAL A 140 21.34 3.53 17.48
N PRO A 141 21.88 4.28 18.47
CA PRO A 141 21.21 4.42 19.76
C PRO A 141 19.80 5.03 19.65
N GLU A 142 18.85 4.54 20.44
CA GLU A 142 17.46 5.05 20.47
C GLU A 142 17.36 6.53 20.84
N SER A 143 18.36 7.09 21.52
CA SER A 143 18.43 8.52 21.82
C SER A 143 18.42 9.41 20.57
N TRP A 144 18.73 8.85 19.39
CA TRP A 144 18.70 9.54 18.11
C TRP A 144 17.35 9.46 17.40
N ASN A 145 16.38 8.71 17.94
CA ASN A 145 15.08 8.48 17.29
C ASN A 145 14.39 9.77 16.83
N GLY A 146 14.38 10.82 17.67
CA GLY A 146 13.77 12.09 17.30
C GLY A 146 14.39 12.73 16.06
N ILE A 147 15.72 12.69 15.96
CA ILE A 147 16.48 13.25 14.82
C ILE A 147 16.24 12.37 13.57
N LEU A 148 16.29 11.05 13.72
CA LEU A 148 16.07 10.11 12.63
C LEU A 148 14.67 10.21 12.07
N ILE A 149 13.64 10.30 12.92
CA ILE A 149 12.25 10.48 12.49
C ILE A 149 12.10 11.78 11.70
N LEU A 150 12.65 12.89 12.19
CA LEU A 150 12.62 14.15 11.47
C LEU A 150 13.34 14.05 10.12
N PHE A 151 14.53 13.44 10.11
CA PHE A 151 15.30 13.25 8.87
C PHE A 151 14.49 12.45 7.84
N PHE A 152 13.95 11.29 8.21
CA PHE A 152 13.17 10.47 7.29
C PHE A 152 11.85 11.14 6.86
N THR A 153 11.23 11.90 7.78
CA THR A 153 10.04 12.69 7.44
C THR A 153 10.34 13.68 6.33
N TYR A 154 11.40 14.46 6.42
CA TYR A 154 11.75 15.42 5.38
C TYR A 154 12.32 14.76 4.12
N ALA A 155 13.11 13.70 4.26
CA ALA A 155 13.69 12.97 3.14
C ALA A 155 12.59 12.34 2.26
N CYS A 156 11.61 11.67 2.86
CA CYS A 156 10.48 11.09 2.12
C CYS A 156 9.53 12.17 1.58
N CYS A 157 9.29 13.26 2.33
CA CYS A 157 8.49 14.38 1.87
C CYS A 157 9.10 15.05 0.62
N SER A 158 10.43 15.12 0.53
CA SER A 158 11.11 15.67 -0.64
C SER A 158 10.79 14.92 -1.92
N THR A 159 10.65 13.59 -1.86
CA THR A 159 10.28 12.77 -3.04
C THR A 159 8.86 13.10 -3.51
N ALA A 160 7.93 13.33 -2.59
CA ALA A 160 6.57 13.77 -2.91
C ALA A 160 6.55 15.19 -3.49
N TYR A 161 7.41 16.09 -3.00
CA TYR A 161 7.55 17.47 -3.54
C TYR A 161 8.02 17.47 -4.99
N PHE A 162 8.94 16.59 -5.37
CA PHE A 162 9.39 16.46 -6.77
C PHE A 162 8.37 15.74 -7.67
N GLY A 163 7.25 15.28 -7.09
CA GLY A 163 6.08 14.78 -7.80
C GLY A 163 6.24 13.37 -8.38
N TYR A 164 5.36 13.05 -9.34
CA TYR A 164 5.18 11.70 -9.89
C TYR A 164 6.48 11.04 -10.36
N LYS A 165 7.40 11.76 -11.01
CA LYS A 165 8.65 11.18 -11.53
C LYS A 165 9.58 10.65 -10.43
N ALA A 166 9.69 11.37 -9.32
CA ALA A 166 10.52 10.95 -8.20
C ALA A 166 9.92 9.72 -7.49
N MET A 167 8.59 9.70 -7.33
CA MET A 167 7.88 8.55 -6.78
C MET A 167 7.95 7.32 -7.69
N ASP A 168 7.82 7.48 -9.01
CA ASP A 168 7.96 6.40 -9.98
C ASP A 168 9.38 5.80 -9.94
N TRP A 169 10.41 6.63 -9.89
CA TRP A 169 11.80 6.17 -9.79
C TRP A 169 12.07 5.43 -8.47
N LEU A 170 11.60 5.97 -7.36
CA LEU A 170 11.72 5.34 -6.04
C LEU A 170 11.00 3.98 -6.01
N SER A 171 9.79 3.90 -6.55
CA SER A 171 9.01 2.66 -6.55
C SER A 171 9.65 1.56 -7.40
N ARG A 172 10.29 1.92 -8.51
CA ARG A 172 11.01 0.94 -9.38
C ARG A 172 12.18 0.25 -8.68
N ILE A 173 12.75 0.88 -7.67
CA ILE A 173 13.83 0.30 -6.84
C ILE A 173 13.25 -0.34 -5.59
N ALA A 174 12.42 0.39 -4.85
CA ALA A 174 11.91 -0.05 -3.55
C ALA A 174 10.98 -1.27 -3.64
N VAL A 175 10.12 -1.33 -4.67
CA VAL A 175 9.16 -2.44 -4.83
C VAL A 175 9.87 -3.78 -5.07
N PRO A 176 10.79 -3.92 -6.05
CA PRO A 176 11.53 -5.16 -6.21
C PRO A 176 12.38 -5.52 -4.99
N ALA A 177 13.04 -4.52 -4.37
CA ALA A 177 13.84 -4.74 -3.18
C ALA A 177 12.99 -5.29 -2.02
N MET A 178 11.82 -4.71 -1.78
CA MET A 178 10.90 -5.19 -0.73
C MET A 178 10.39 -6.62 -1.02
N VAL A 179 10.02 -6.92 -2.26
CA VAL A 179 9.56 -8.26 -2.65
C VAL A 179 10.68 -9.29 -2.46
N ILE A 180 11.92 -8.95 -2.85
CA ILE A 180 13.08 -9.83 -2.69
C ILE A 180 13.38 -10.06 -1.20
N LEU A 181 13.43 -9.00 -0.41
CA LEU A 181 13.70 -9.09 1.04
C LEU A 181 12.63 -9.91 1.76
N MET A 182 11.35 -9.67 1.47
CA MET A 182 10.27 -10.43 2.09
C MET A 182 10.27 -11.89 1.61
N GLY A 183 10.54 -12.14 0.31
CA GLY A 183 10.69 -13.49 -0.22
C GLY A 183 11.85 -14.24 0.46
N TRP A 184 12.98 -13.58 0.66
CA TRP A 184 14.12 -14.12 1.38
C TRP A 184 13.80 -14.46 2.82
N SER A 185 13.17 -13.52 3.55
CA SER A 185 12.72 -13.72 4.93
C SER A 185 11.75 -14.91 5.05
N LEU A 186 10.81 -15.06 4.11
CA LEU A 186 9.89 -16.20 4.04
C LEU A 186 10.63 -17.53 3.81
N LEU A 187 11.66 -17.55 2.97
CA LEU A 187 12.46 -18.75 2.72
C LEU A 187 13.22 -19.18 3.97
N ILE A 188 13.83 -18.24 4.69
CA ILE A 188 14.51 -18.52 5.96
C ILE A 188 13.49 -19.06 6.96
N ALA A 189 12.40 -18.36 7.20
CA ALA A 189 11.36 -18.77 8.14
C ALA A 189 10.77 -20.15 7.80
N ASN A 190 10.58 -20.46 6.52
CA ASN A 190 10.10 -21.78 6.08
C ASN A 190 11.12 -22.90 6.37
N ASN A 191 12.40 -22.63 6.22
CA ASN A 191 13.45 -23.58 6.54
C ASN A 191 13.55 -23.81 8.05
N ASP A 192 13.49 -22.74 8.84
CA ASP A 192 13.61 -22.80 10.30
C ASP A 192 12.47 -23.57 10.95
N VAL A 193 11.25 -23.46 10.41
CA VAL A 193 10.07 -24.16 10.94
C VAL A 193 9.93 -25.60 10.42
N GLY A 194 10.72 -26.01 9.42
CA GLY A 194 10.59 -27.33 8.79
C GLY A 194 9.44 -27.43 7.80
N GLY A 195 9.13 -26.33 7.10
CA GLY A 195 8.10 -26.27 6.06
C GLY A 195 6.66 -26.23 6.59
N ILE A 196 5.71 -26.57 5.73
CA ILE A 196 4.26 -26.51 6.03
C ILE A 196 3.86 -27.41 7.21
N ALA A 197 4.49 -28.57 7.34
CA ALA A 197 4.20 -29.49 8.45
C ALA A 197 4.61 -28.89 9.80
N GLY A 198 5.78 -28.25 9.87
CA GLY A 198 6.24 -27.54 11.06
C GLY A 198 5.34 -26.35 11.39
N LEU A 199 4.89 -25.61 10.37
CA LEU A 199 3.98 -24.48 10.55
C LEU A 199 2.62 -24.86 11.16
N GLN A 200 2.12 -26.05 10.80
CA GLN A 200 0.89 -26.58 11.39
C GLN A 200 1.06 -27.04 12.83
N ALA A 201 2.27 -27.40 13.21
CA ALA A 201 2.61 -27.85 14.56
C ALA A 201 2.95 -26.69 15.51
N VAL A 202 3.10 -25.45 15.01
CA VAL A 202 3.35 -24.29 15.87
C VAL A 202 2.17 -24.04 16.79
N GLU A 203 2.45 -23.94 18.09
CA GLU A 203 1.43 -23.64 19.09
C GLU A 203 0.77 -22.28 18.80
N LEU A 204 -0.54 -22.22 19.08
CA LEU A 204 -1.29 -20.98 18.91
C LEU A 204 -0.97 -20.03 20.06
N GLY A 205 -0.78 -18.77 19.72
CA GLY A 205 -0.74 -17.67 20.68
C GLY A 205 -2.12 -17.34 21.23
N ASP A 206 -2.26 -16.15 21.78
CA ASP A 206 -3.55 -15.69 22.31
C ASP A 206 -4.63 -15.73 21.22
N PRO A 207 -5.81 -16.31 21.53
CA PRO A 207 -6.85 -16.48 20.53
C PRO A 207 -7.43 -15.16 20.07
N LEU A 208 -7.52 -14.97 18.75
CA LEU A 208 -8.14 -13.81 18.11
C LEU A 208 -9.42 -14.25 17.41
N PRO A 209 -10.59 -13.62 17.70
CA PRO A 209 -11.81 -13.90 16.96
C PRO A 209 -11.65 -13.64 15.46
N TYR A 210 -12.21 -14.49 14.60
CA TYR A 210 -12.10 -14.34 13.14
C TYR A 210 -12.64 -12.99 12.64
N THR A 211 -13.68 -12.46 13.29
CA THR A 211 -14.20 -11.11 12.98
C THR A 211 -13.17 -10.02 13.26
N ALA A 212 -12.42 -10.13 14.35
CA ALA A 212 -11.33 -9.20 14.65
C ALA A 212 -10.19 -9.34 13.66
N ALA A 213 -9.80 -10.58 13.29
CA ALA A 213 -8.78 -10.84 12.28
C ALA A 213 -9.14 -10.22 10.92
N ILE A 214 -10.37 -10.42 10.43
CA ILE A 214 -10.86 -9.80 9.20
C ILE A 214 -10.86 -8.26 9.32
N THR A 215 -11.28 -7.72 10.47
CA THR A 215 -11.27 -6.28 10.71
C THR A 215 -9.85 -5.71 10.65
N ILE A 216 -8.86 -6.39 11.21
CA ILE A 216 -7.45 -6.00 11.13
C ILE A 216 -6.98 -6.02 9.66
N ILE A 217 -7.25 -7.13 8.93
CA ILE A 217 -6.83 -7.28 7.54
C ILE A 217 -7.44 -6.20 6.63
N VAL A 218 -8.74 -5.95 6.74
CA VAL A 218 -9.43 -4.94 5.95
C VAL A 218 -9.06 -3.53 6.40
N GLY A 219 -9.05 -3.29 7.73
CA GLY A 219 -8.80 -1.99 8.34
C GLY A 219 -7.42 -1.43 8.04
N THR A 220 -6.44 -2.31 7.91
CA THR A 220 -5.03 -1.94 7.65
C THR A 220 -4.85 -1.08 6.41
N PHE A 221 -5.67 -1.26 5.37
CA PHE A 221 -5.50 -0.55 4.10
C PHE A 221 -6.81 0.03 3.51
N ILE A 222 -7.90 0.08 4.27
CA ILE A 222 -9.19 0.56 3.74
C ILE A 222 -9.16 2.04 3.35
N SER A 223 -8.43 2.88 4.09
CA SER A 223 -8.22 4.28 3.73
C SER A 223 -7.40 4.41 2.45
N GLY A 224 -6.37 3.59 2.28
CA GLY A 224 -5.61 3.46 1.04
C GLY A 224 -6.48 2.95 -0.11
N GLY A 225 -7.37 1.98 0.14
CA GLY A 225 -8.36 1.50 -0.82
C GLY A 225 -9.25 2.63 -1.34
N THR A 226 -9.71 3.50 -0.45
CA THR A 226 -10.48 4.71 -0.82
C THR A 226 -9.66 5.67 -1.68
N GLN A 227 -8.36 5.81 -1.40
CA GLN A 227 -7.47 6.71 -2.14
C GLN A 227 -6.87 6.11 -3.42
N SER A 228 -7.02 4.81 -3.65
CA SER A 228 -6.56 4.14 -4.89
C SER A 228 -7.12 4.79 -6.15
N THR A 229 -8.26 5.48 -6.02
CA THR A 229 -8.90 6.27 -7.08
C THR A 229 -7.99 7.36 -7.63
N ASN A 230 -7.10 7.93 -6.82
CA ASN A 230 -6.13 8.94 -7.26
C ASN A 230 -5.13 8.40 -8.29
N TRP A 231 -4.93 7.08 -8.31
CA TRP A 231 -4.09 6.38 -9.27
C TRP A 231 -4.91 5.73 -10.38
N SER A 232 -5.97 4.99 -10.03
CA SER A 232 -6.80 4.26 -11.00
C SER A 232 -7.55 5.16 -11.99
N ARG A 233 -7.78 6.45 -11.66
CA ARG A 233 -8.37 7.45 -12.59
C ARG A 233 -7.56 7.67 -13.85
N PHE A 234 -6.28 7.27 -13.86
CA PHE A 234 -5.44 7.31 -15.06
C PHE A 234 -5.60 6.07 -15.95
N ALA A 235 -6.40 5.08 -15.56
CA ALA A 235 -6.68 3.92 -16.40
C ALA A 235 -7.50 4.31 -17.64
N PRO A 236 -7.32 3.59 -18.76
CA PRO A 236 -7.99 3.92 -20.03
C PRO A 236 -9.51 3.63 -20.01
N SER A 237 -9.96 2.76 -19.11
CA SER A 237 -11.38 2.40 -18.96
C SER A 237 -11.67 1.94 -17.53
N GLY A 238 -12.96 2.00 -17.13
CA GLY A 238 -13.42 1.49 -15.84
C GLY A 238 -13.04 0.03 -15.61
N LYS A 239 -13.18 -0.82 -16.63
CA LYS A 239 -12.77 -2.24 -16.56
C LYS A 239 -11.27 -2.40 -16.25
N THR A 240 -10.43 -1.62 -16.91
CA THR A 240 -8.96 -1.65 -16.66
C THR A 240 -8.65 -1.15 -15.25
N GLY A 241 -9.30 -0.07 -14.80
CA GLY A 241 -9.17 0.47 -13.45
C GLY A 241 -9.57 -0.56 -12.38
N PHE A 242 -10.69 -1.25 -12.59
CA PHE A 242 -11.15 -2.34 -11.72
C PHE A 242 -10.12 -3.46 -11.61
N ILE A 243 -9.70 -4.02 -12.75
CA ILE A 243 -8.77 -5.16 -12.79
C ILE A 243 -7.43 -4.79 -12.18
N ALA A 244 -6.86 -3.64 -12.56
CA ALA A 244 -5.58 -3.18 -12.04
C ALA A 244 -5.60 -3.00 -10.51
N THR A 245 -6.66 -2.37 -10.00
CA THR A 245 -6.82 -2.13 -8.56
C THR A 245 -7.04 -3.43 -7.80
N LEU A 246 -7.90 -4.33 -8.32
CA LEU A 246 -8.15 -5.63 -7.69
C LEU A 246 -6.86 -6.46 -7.57
N ILE A 247 -6.10 -6.56 -8.67
CA ILE A 247 -4.83 -7.30 -8.70
C ILE A 247 -3.83 -6.70 -7.71
N ALA A 248 -3.70 -5.37 -7.70
CA ALA A 248 -2.75 -4.69 -6.83
C ALA A 248 -3.07 -4.93 -5.35
N PHE A 249 -4.33 -4.76 -4.94
CA PHE A 249 -4.73 -4.97 -3.55
C PHE A 249 -4.66 -6.46 -3.17
N PHE A 250 -5.12 -7.34 -4.04
CA PHE A 250 -5.11 -8.77 -3.74
C PHE A 250 -3.69 -9.34 -3.65
N LEU A 251 -2.82 -9.02 -4.62
CA LEU A 251 -1.45 -9.52 -4.65
C LEU A 251 -0.52 -8.73 -3.72
N GLY A 252 -0.49 -7.39 -3.81
CA GLY A 252 0.46 -6.57 -3.06
C GLY A 252 0.16 -6.57 -1.56
N ASN A 253 -1.06 -6.18 -1.16
CA ASN A 253 -1.47 -6.19 0.24
C ASN A 253 -1.51 -7.63 0.79
N GLY A 254 -2.05 -8.58 0.02
CA GLY A 254 -2.14 -9.99 0.40
C GLY A 254 -0.77 -10.62 0.64
N PHE A 255 0.20 -10.33 -0.22
CA PHE A 255 1.58 -10.80 -0.05
C PHE A 255 2.21 -10.31 1.25
N LEU A 256 2.04 -9.02 1.59
CA LEU A 256 2.61 -8.48 2.82
C LEU A 256 1.90 -9.00 4.08
N ILE A 257 0.57 -9.10 4.07
CA ILE A 257 -0.16 -9.71 5.20
C ILE A 257 0.30 -11.15 5.40
N PHE A 258 0.38 -11.93 4.32
CA PHE A 258 0.88 -13.30 4.38
C PHE A 258 2.30 -13.36 4.95
N SER A 259 3.21 -12.52 4.44
CA SER A 259 4.62 -12.52 4.89
C SER A 259 4.73 -12.18 6.38
N GLY A 260 4.04 -11.14 6.84
CA GLY A 260 4.03 -10.77 8.26
C GLY A 260 3.42 -11.87 9.14
N ALA A 261 2.28 -12.43 8.72
CA ALA A 261 1.61 -13.50 9.46
C ALA A 261 2.45 -14.78 9.54
N PHE A 262 3.10 -15.16 8.43
CA PHE A 262 3.96 -16.33 8.36
C PHE A 262 5.18 -16.17 9.27
N CYS A 263 5.91 -15.09 9.13
CA CYS A 263 7.09 -14.83 9.95
C CYS A 263 6.76 -14.72 11.44
N ALA A 264 5.72 -14.00 11.79
CA ALA A 264 5.28 -13.85 13.17
C ALA A 264 4.85 -15.20 13.78
N LYS A 265 4.22 -16.06 12.99
CA LYS A 265 3.85 -17.41 13.44
C LYS A 265 5.07 -18.28 13.73
N VAL A 266 6.10 -18.19 12.89
CA VAL A 266 7.34 -19.00 13.04
C VAL A 266 8.16 -18.53 14.25
N TYR A 267 8.34 -17.23 14.42
CA TYR A 267 9.23 -16.67 15.44
C TYR A 267 8.51 -16.22 16.73
N GLY A 268 7.18 -16.29 16.77
CA GLY A 268 6.38 -15.83 17.93
C GLY A 268 6.45 -14.32 18.17
N ASN A 269 6.93 -13.55 17.18
CA ASN A 269 7.14 -12.11 17.29
C ASN A 269 6.39 -11.38 16.16
N PRO A 270 5.41 -10.50 16.48
CA PRO A 270 4.68 -9.73 15.47
C PRO A 270 5.51 -8.61 14.82
N ASP A 271 6.67 -8.28 15.39
CA ASP A 271 7.54 -7.23 14.88
C ASP A 271 8.48 -7.75 13.81
N ILE A 272 8.14 -7.50 12.56
CA ILE A 272 8.92 -7.98 11.40
C ILE A 272 10.35 -7.44 11.38
N VAL A 273 10.61 -6.25 11.97
CA VAL A 273 11.97 -5.68 12.03
C VAL A 273 12.85 -6.53 12.95
N GLU A 274 12.33 -6.90 14.11
CA GLU A 274 13.03 -7.77 15.04
C GLU A 274 13.20 -9.19 14.48
N VAL A 275 12.19 -9.71 13.82
CA VAL A 275 12.28 -11.01 13.12
C VAL A 275 13.37 -11.00 12.07
N MET A 276 13.44 -9.98 11.22
CA MET A 276 14.50 -9.85 10.21
C MET A 276 15.89 -9.70 10.82
N ALA A 277 16.01 -9.00 11.95
CA ALA A 277 17.27 -8.89 12.68
C ALA A 277 17.71 -10.23 13.30
N GLN A 278 16.77 -11.11 13.67
CA GLN A 278 17.07 -12.48 14.12
C GLN A 278 17.51 -13.42 12.99
N GLN A 279 17.05 -13.15 11.78
CA GLN A 279 17.41 -13.92 10.59
C GLN A 279 18.82 -13.63 10.05
N GLY A 280 19.48 -12.58 10.50
CA GLY A 280 20.82 -12.14 10.09
C GLY A 280 20.75 -11.10 8.98
#